data_a13f33b00d1d838932c8f82b579f3752
#
_entry.id   a13f33b00d1d838932c8f82b579f3752
#
_cell.length_a   1.000
_cell.length_b   1.000
_cell.length_c   1.000
_cell.angle_alpha   90.00
_cell.angle_beta   90.00
_cell.angle_gamma   90.00
#
_symmetry.space_group_name_H-M   'P 1'
#
loop_
_entity.id
_entity.type
_entity.pdbx_description
1 polymer ?
#
loop_
_entity_poly.entity_id
_entity_poly.type
_entity_poly.pdbx_seq_one_letter_code
_entity_poly.pdbx_strand_id
1 'polypeptide(L)'
;LEDKISSHTGSGSHTYIDMSDIPNIHYIRQREPKGLGDAILLTEKHCNDEPFVVLLGDTITIAPKGEPTCTQQMIQAYRKYQKSVIAIEPVPEYKIPDYGIIDGTEIEKNHYIIKNIIEKPSIEEAPSNLGAIGCYLFTPEIYTHLRQTKPGKGGEIQLTDAIRKLSESIGLVTNCLRYDIGDKLGWMKAFFELALQRDEFRDDLIAIVREDVCDS
;
A
#
# COMPACT_ATOMS: atom_id res chain seq x y z
N LEU A 1 0.46 -26.38 22.61
CA LEU A 1 -0.42 -25.60 21.69
C LEU A 1 -0.70 -26.35 20.39
N GLU A 2 0.19 -27.28 19.99
CA GLU A 2 0.07 -28.10 18.78
C GLU A 2 -1.08 -29.12 18.84
N ASP A 3 -1.43 -29.64 20.01
CA ASP A 3 -2.44 -30.69 20.17
C ASP A 3 -3.90 -30.19 20.13
N LYS A 4 -4.17 -28.90 20.02
CA LYS A 4 -5.52 -28.34 19.98
C LYS A 4 -6.05 -28.01 18.58
N ILE A 5 -5.25 -28.14 17.54
CA ILE A 5 -5.63 -27.77 16.16
C ILE A 5 -6.14 -28.98 15.35
N SER A 6 -5.97 -30.21 15.85
CA SER A 6 -6.26 -31.44 15.09
C SER A 6 -7.67 -32.03 15.25
N SER A 7 -8.64 -31.34 15.87
CA SER A 7 -9.97 -31.96 16.19
C SER A 7 -11.17 -31.33 15.48
N HIS A 8 -11.04 -30.71 14.32
CA HIS A 8 -12.19 -30.31 13.50
C HIS A 8 -12.10 -30.99 12.12
N THR A 9 -12.63 -32.21 12.06
CA THR A 9 -12.91 -32.92 10.80
C THR A 9 -14.20 -32.38 10.20
N GLY A 10 -14.10 -31.25 9.50
CA GLY A 10 -15.09 -30.79 8.53
C GLY A 10 -14.47 -30.98 7.14
N SER A 11 -15.22 -31.51 6.17
CA SER A 11 -14.81 -31.78 4.80
C SER A 11 -14.66 -30.49 3.98
N GLY A 12 -13.77 -29.61 4.39
CA GLY A 12 -13.29 -28.49 3.64
C GLY A 12 -11.81 -28.71 3.32
N SER A 13 -11.38 -28.45 2.10
CA SER A 13 -9.95 -28.46 1.74
C SER A 13 -9.23 -27.39 2.55
N HIS A 14 -8.74 -27.75 3.73
CA HIS A 14 -7.88 -26.89 4.50
C HIS A 14 -6.56 -26.77 3.74
N THR A 15 -6.33 -25.64 3.12
CA THR A 15 -5.00 -25.28 2.64
C THR A 15 -4.15 -25.09 3.89
N TYR A 16 -3.40 -26.12 4.27
CA TYR A 16 -2.41 -25.99 5.34
C TYR A 16 -1.34 -25.02 4.86
N ILE A 17 -1.24 -23.88 5.53
CA ILE A 17 -0.09 -23.01 5.36
C ILE A 17 1.06 -23.72 6.06
N ASP A 18 2.09 -24.09 5.30
CA ASP A 18 3.32 -24.62 5.90
C ASP A 18 3.93 -23.51 6.75
N MET A 19 4.03 -23.76 8.06
CA MET A 19 4.56 -22.76 9.01
C MET A 19 6.03 -22.42 8.72
N SER A 20 6.75 -23.27 7.98
CA SER A 20 8.11 -23.00 7.52
C SER A 20 8.17 -21.90 6.44
N ASP A 21 7.06 -21.66 5.74
CA ASP A 21 6.95 -20.62 4.70
C ASP A 21 6.50 -19.26 5.27
N ILE A 22 6.13 -19.21 6.55
CA ILE A 22 5.74 -17.95 7.19
C ILE A 22 7.01 -17.19 7.57
N PRO A 23 7.19 -15.96 7.06
CA PRO A 23 8.33 -15.12 7.45
C PRO A 23 8.28 -14.80 8.95
N ASN A 24 9.42 -14.52 9.54
CA ASN A 24 9.48 -14.04 10.93
C ASN A 24 8.64 -12.77 11.08
N ILE A 25 7.66 -12.81 11.98
CA ILE A 25 6.77 -11.67 12.25
C ILE A 25 7.22 -11.02 13.55
N HIS A 26 7.46 -9.71 13.48
CA HIS A 26 7.77 -8.88 14.63
C HIS A 26 6.72 -7.79 14.78
N TYR A 27 6.21 -7.59 16.00
CA TYR A 27 5.22 -6.58 16.32
C TYR A 27 5.88 -5.38 16.99
N ILE A 28 5.75 -4.20 16.37
CA ILE A 28 6.22 -2.93 16.94
C ILE A 28 4.99 -2.08 17.22
N ARG A 29 4.77 -1.77 18.50
CA ARG A 29 3.60 -1.01 18.94
C ARG A 29 3.91 0.49 18.95
N GLN A 30 3.16 1.27 18.16
CA GLN A 30 3.04 2.71 18.35
C GLN A 30 2.12 2.98 19.54
N ARG A 31 2.64 3.56 20.62
CA ARG A 31 1.85 3.80 21.85
C ARG A 31 0.88 4.96 21.73
N GLU A 32 1.25 5.97 20.98
CA GLU A 32 0.46 7.18 20.70
C GLU A 32 0.36 7.36 19.20
N PRO A 33 -0.85 7.64 18.63
CA PRO A 33 -1.04 7.77 17.19
C PRO A 33 -0.48 9.12 16.70
N LYS A 34 0.84 9.21 16.50
CA LYS A 34 1.55 10.41 16.04
C LYS A 34 1.73 10.46 14.50
N GLY A 35 0.93 9.71 13.77
CA GLY A 35 0.95 9.66 12.31
C GLY A 35 1.83 8.55 11.74
N LEU A 36 1.74 8.37 10.40
CA LEU A 36 2.42 7.31 9.67
C LEU A 36 3.94 7.45 9.73
N GLY A 37 4.46 8.68 9.64
CA GLY A 37 5.90 8.93 9.73
C GLY A 37 6.50 8.47 11.05
N ASP A 38 5.80 8.66 12.18
CA ASP A 38 6.23 8.18 13.50
C ASP A 38 6.18 6.64 13.56
N ALA A 39 5.13 6.01 13.01
CA ALA A 39 5.04 4.55 12.96
C ALA A 39 6.23 3.93 12.20
N ILE A 40 6.62 4.52 11.06
CA ILE A 40 7.79 4.10 10.30
C ILE A 40 9.07 4.35 11.10
N LEU A 41 9.21 5.50 11.75
CA LEU A 41 10.40 5.82 12.54
C LEU A 41 10.67 4.79 13.65
N LEU A 42 9.63 4.22 14.25
CA LEU A 42 9.76 3.17 15.26
C LEU A 42 10.40 1.87 14.72
N THR A 43 10.39 1.65 13.42
CA THR A 43 10.98 0.45 12.79
C THR A 43 12.49 0.57 12.55
N GLU A 44 13.09 1.74 12.73
CA GLU A 44 14.48 2.03 12.36
C GLU A 44 15.49 0.99 12.86
N LYS A 45 15.44 0.66 14.15
CA LYS A 45 16.35 -0.32 14.73
C LYS A 45 16.12 -1.75 14.23
N HIS A 46 14.91 -2.03 13.77
CA HIS A 46 14.53 -3.32 13.24
C HIS A 46 15.00 -3.50 11.80
N CYS A 47 14.93 -2.45 11.00
CA CYS A 47 15.38 -2.46 9.60
C CYS A 47 16.92 -2.43 9.45
N ASN A 48 17.65 -2.18 10.53
CA ASN A 48 19.11 -2.35 10.61
C ASN A 48 19.89 -1.70 9.45
N ASP A 49 19.53 -0.47 9.12
CA ASP A 49 20.17 0.32 8.05
C ASP A 49 20.08 -0.32 6.64
N GLU A 50 19.09 -1.19 6.42
CA GLU A 50 18.81 -1.80 5.13
C GLU A 50 17.59 -1.15 4.45
N PRO A 51 17.48 -1.19 3.09
CA PRO A 51 16.25 -0.82 2.40
C PRO A 51 15.09 -1.72 2.81
N PHE A 52 13.91 -1.13 2.97
CA PHE A 52 12.74 -1.83 3.44
C PHE A 52 11.47 -1.40 2.69
N VAL A 53 10.46 -2.27 2.71
CA VAL A 53 9.16 -1.99 2.10
C VAL A 53 8.16 -1.64 3.19
N VAL A 54 7.35 -0.62 2.92
CA VAL A 54 6.18 -0.24 3.71
C VAL A 54 4.94 -0.50 2.89
N LEU A 55 4.02 -1.28 3.44
CA LEU A 55 2.71 -1.54 2.84
C LEU A 55 1.64 -1.13 3.85
N LEU A 56 0.76 -0.22 3.46
CA LEU A 56 -0.35 0.19 4.31
C LEU A 56 -1.43 -0.90 4.32
N GLY A 57 -2.01 -1.14 5.50
CA GLY A 57 -2.98 -2.21 5.69
C GLY A 57 -4.35 -1.97 5.04
N ASP A 58 -4.59 -0.78 4.54
CA ASP A 58 -5.79 -0.36 3.82
C ASP A 58 -5.64 -0.35 2.29
N THR A 59 -4.53 -0.87 1.78
CA THR A 59 -4.24 -0.97 0.35
C THR A 59 -4.00 -2.42 -0.06
N ILE A 60 -4.81 -2.93 -1.00
CA ILE A 60 -4.61 -4.23 -1.62
C ILE A 60 -4.17 -4.02 -3.08
N THR A 61 -3.07 -4.65 -3.47
CA THR A 61 -2.58 -4.62 -4.85
C THR A 61 -2.53 -6.02 -5.43
N ILE A 62 -3.08 -6.20 -6.63
CA ILE A 62 -3.14 -7.49 -7.32
C ILE A 62 -2.50 -7.35 -8.69
N ALA A 63 -1.44 -8.10 -8.92
CA ALA A 63 -0.81 -8.17 -10.22
C ALA A 63 -1.63 -9.05 -11.18
N PRO A 64 -1.64 -8.76 -12.48
CA PRO A 64 -2.14 -9.68 -13.48
C PRO A 64 -1.43 -11.04 -13.38
N LYS A 65 -2.13 -12.10 -13.75
CA LYS A 65 -1.59 -13.47 -13.66
C LYS A 65 -0.27 -13.60 -14.44
N GLY A 66 0.77 -14.03 -13.72
CA GLY A 66 2.12 -14.22 -14.30
C GLY A 66 2.99 -12.97 -14.31
N GLU A 67 2.45 -11.82 -13.89
CA GLU A 67 3.19 -10.56 -13.81
C GLU A 67 3.77 -10.34 -12.40
N PRO A 68 4.84 -9.54 -12.26
CA PRO A 68 5.41 -9.20 -10.97
C PRO A 68 4.43 -8.46 -10.07
N THR A 69 4.41 -8.79 -8.78
CA THR A 69 3.61 -8.05 -7.78
C THR A 69 4.07 -6.60 -7.64
N CYS A 70 3.25 -5.74 -7.05
CA CYS A 70 3.61 -4.34 -6.77
C CYS A 70 4.97 -4.25 -6.05
N THR A 71 5.17 -5.05 -5.00
CA THR A 71 6.44 -5.12 -4.26
C THR A 71 7.62 -5.55 -5.15
N GLN A 72 7.43 -6.57 -6.00
CA GLN A 72 8.48 -7.00 -6.92
C GLN A 72 8.84 -5.92 -7.94
N GLN A 73 7.85 -5.19 -8.48
CA GLN A 73 8.07 -4.07 -9.39
C GLN A 73 8.85 -2.94 -8.69
N MET A 74 8.49 -2.59 -7.43
CA MET A 74 9.24 -1.61 -6.64
C MET A 74 10.70 -2.05 -6.38
N ILE A 75 10.92 -3.35 -6.08
CA ILE A 75 12.28 -3.88 -5.90
C ILE A 75 13.08 -3.81 -7.21
N GLN A 76 12.46 -4.07 -8.35
CA GLN A 76 13.12 -3.94 -9.66
C GLN A 76 13.51 -2.48 -9.93
N ALA A 77 12.61 -1.52 -9.67
CA ALA A 77 12.90 -0.10 -9.78
C ALA A 77 14.03 0.33 -8.83
N TYR A 78 13.98 -0.13 -7.56
CA TYR A 78 15.04 0.13 -6.59
C TYR A 78 16.41 -0.41 -7.08
N ARG A 79 16.45 -1.63 -7.57
CA ARG A 79 17.69 -2.24 -8.10
C ARG A 79 18.28 -1.44 -9.27
N LYS A 80 17.42 -0.85 -10.10
CA LYS A 80 17.81 -0.04 -11.25
C LYS A 80 18.33 1.34 -10.84
N TYR A 81 17.62 2.03 -9.94
CA TYR A 81 17.90 3.44 -9.63
C TYR A 81 18.64 3.65 -8.32
N GLN A 82 18.68 2.68 -7.44
CA GLN A 82 19.28 2.77 -6.09
C GLN A 82 18.70 3.93 -5.26
N LYS A 83 17.39 4.21 -5.44
CA LYS A 83 16.64 5.29 -4.80
C LYS A 83 15.41 4.73 -4.12
N SER A 84 14.86 5.47 -3.14
CA SER A 84 13.53 5.18 -2.61
C SER A 84 12.49 5.18 -3.72
N VAL A 85 11.52 4.24 -3.65
CA VAL A 85 10.47 4.06 -4.67
C VAL A 85 9.11 4.24 -4.00
N ILE A 86 8.28 5.09 -4.57
CA ILE A 86 6.90 5.33 -4.16
C ILE A 86 5.99 4.80 -5.25
N ALA A 87 5.14 3.82 -4.93
CA ALA A 87 4.11 3.39 -5.86
C ALA A 87 3.05 4.49 -5.99
N ILE A 88 2.73 4.85 -7.23
CA ILE A 88 1.79 5.91 -7.57
C ILE A 88 0.80 5.42 -8.62
N GLU A 89 -0.35 6.09 -8.71
CA GLU A 89 -1.32 5.88 -9.78
C GLU A 89 -2.01 7.18 -10.18
N PRO A 90 -2.50 7.30 -11.42
CA PRO A 90 -3.42 8.36 -11.78
C PRO A 90 -4.73 8.21 -10.99
N VAL A 91 -5.05 9.21 -10.16
CA VAL A 91 -6.30 9.23 -9.39
C VAL A 91 -7.32 10.16 -10.06
N PRO A 92 -8.63 9.85 -9.95
CA PRO A 92 -9.67 10.77 -10.37
C PRO A 92 -9.56 12.11 -9.66
N GLU A 93 -9.89 13.21 -10.31
CA GLU A 93 -9.76 14.57 -9.81
C GLU A 93 -10.45 14.76 -8.44
N TYR A 94 -11.65 14.22 -8.27
CA TYR A 94 -12.41 14.31 -7.02
C TYR A 94 -11.76 13.56 -5.84
N LYS A 95 -10.80 12.68 -6.12
CA LYS A 95 -10.04 11.92 -5.13
C LYS A 95 -8.69 12.55 -4.76
N ILE A 96 -8.25 13.58 -5.47
CA ILE A 96 -6.98 14.27 -5.19
C ILE A 96 -6.83 14.65 -3.71
N PRO A 97 -7.87 15.19 -3.02
CA PRO A 97 -7.76 15.58 -1.60
C PRO A 97 -7.57 14.42 -0.62
N ASP A 98 -7.63 13.18 -1.08
CA ASP A 98 -7.45 11.99 -0.24
C ASP A 98 -6.01 11.48 -0.22
N TYR A 99 -5.16 11.90 -1.18
CA TYR A 99 -3.82 11.35 -1.42
C TYR A 99 -2.69 12.37 -1.28
N GLY A 100 -1.49 11.87 -1.03
CA GLY A 100 -0.27 12.61 -1.31
C GLY A 100 -0.04 12.67 -2.82
N ILE A 101 -0.07 13.85 -3.41
CA ILE A 101 0.06 14.07 -4.86
C ILE A 101 1.49 14.46 -5.20
N ILE A 102 2.09 13.78 -6.17
CA ILE A 102 3.47 14.04 -6.58
C ILE A 102 3.54 15.11 -7.68
N ASP A 103 4.59 15.92 -7.62
CA ASP A 103 5.16 16.64 -8.77
C ASP A 103 6.36 15.81 -9.27
N GLY A 104 6.28 15.28 -10.47
CA GLY A 104 7.30 14.40 -11.00
C GLY A 104 7.52 14.58 -12.49
N THR A 105 8.73 14.25 -12.94
CA THR A 105 9.07 14.21 -14.36
C THR A 105 9.24 12.77 -14.79
N GLU A 106 8.48 12.33 -15.79
CA GLU A 106 8.64 11.01 -16.37
C GLU A 106 10.02 10.89 -17.04
N ILE A 107 10.79 9.87 -16.63
CA ILE A 107 12.13 9.59 -17.14
C ILE A 107 12.13 8.39 -18.08
N GLU A 108 11.20 7.49 -17.91
CA GLU A 108 10.87 6.39 -18.79
C GLU A 108 9.42 5.96 -18.49
N LYS A 109 8.84 5.12 -19.32
CA LYS A 109 7.46 4.67 -19.18
C LYS A 109 7.16 4.20 -17.75
N ASN A 110 6.20 4.84 -17.12
CA ASN A 110 5.73 4.55 -15.74
C ASN A 110 6.75 4.87 -14.62
N HIS A 111 7.88 5.50 -14.90
CA HIS A 111 8.89 5.88 -13.90
C HIS A 111 9.09 7.39 -13.90
N TYR A 112 9.00 8.00 -12.75
CA TYR A 112 9.06 9.44 -12.53
C TYR A 112 10.14 9.79 -11.52
N ILE A 113 10.95 10.81 -11.78
CA ILE A 113 11.71 11.47 -10.71
C ILE A 113 10.76 12.38 -9.96
N ILE A 114 10.57 12.11 -8.66
CA ILE A 114 9.73 12.92 -7.79
C ILE A 114 10.52 14.17 -7.39
N LYS A 115 9.97 15.35 -7.70
CA LYS A 115 10.51 16.65 -7.31
C LYS A 115 9.87 17.17 -6.04
N ASN A 116 8.58 16.86 -5.84
CA ASN A 116 7.81 17.30 -4.70
C ASN A 116 6.65 16.33 -4.47
N ILE A 117 6.11 16.33 -3.25
CA ILE A 117 4.87 15.65 -2.89
C ILE A 117 4.08 16.53 -1.93
N ILE A 118 2.79 16.70 -2.18
CA ILE A 118 1.90 17.54 -1.35
C ILE A 118 0.85 16.62 -0.73
N GLU A 119 0.76 16.65 0.60
CA GLU A 119 -0.23 15.86 1.34
C GLU A 119 -1.62 16.46 1.20
N LYS A 120 -2.55 15.69 0.62
CA LYS A 120 -3.97 16.01 0.52
C LYS A 120 -4.22 17.46 0.07
N PRO A 121 -3.69 17.87 -1.11
CA PRO A 121 -3.88 19.23 -1.63
C PRO A 121 -5.34 19.44 -2.03
N SER A 122 -5.76 20.68 -2.16
CA SER A 122 -6.96 20.98 -2.95
C SER A 122 -6.73 20.65 -4.43
N ILE A 123 -7.80 20.55 -5.21
CA ILE A 123 -7.68 20.26 -6.65
C ILE A 123 -6.85 21.34 -7.35
N GLU A 124 -7.03 22.59 -6.95
CA GLU A 124 -6.33 23.76 -7.53
C GLU A 124 -4.84 23.79 -7.15
N GLU A 125 -4.46 23.22 -5.98
CA GLU A 125 -3.08 23.20 -5.50
C GLU A 125 -2.31 21.97 -5.97
N ALA A 126 -3.02 20.96 -6.51
CA ALA A 126 -2.42 19.70 -6.91
C ALA A 126 -1.49 19.89 -8.12
N PRO A 127 -0.21 19.48 -8.04
CA PRO A 127 0.73 19.63 -9.16
C PRO A 127 0.47 18.65 -10.30
N SER A 128 -0.28 17.59 -10.04
CA SER A 128 -0.66 16.54 -10.99
C SER A 128 -1.86 15.76 -10.47
N ASN A 129 -2.21 14.65 -11.13
CA ASN A 129 -3.16 13.66 -10.62
C ASN A 129 -2.49 12.35 -10.20
N LEU A 130 -1.17 12.34 -10.00
CA LEU A 130 -0.45 11.13 -9.60
C LEU A 130 -0.41 11.03 -8.08
N GLY A 131 -1.22 10.13 -7.52
CA GLY A 131 -1.34 9.91 -6.08
C GLY A 131 -0.46 8.76 -5.58
N ALA A 132 0.15 8.94 -4.40
CA ALA A 132 0.85 7.85 -3.71
C ALA A 132 -0.16 6.86 -3.12
N ILE A 133 0.03 5.56 -3.38
CA ILE A 133 -0.98 4.52 -3.13
C ILE A 133 -0.73 3.66 -1.88
N GLY A 134 0.09 4.13 -0.95
CA GLY A 134 0.33 3.40 0.30
C GLY A 134 1.31 2.22 0.19
N CYS A 135 2.06 2.13 -0.88
CA CYS A 135 3.15 1.17 -1.06
C CYS A 135 4.45 1.92 -1.31
N TYR A 136 5.46 1.67 -0.48
CA TYR A 136 6.74 2.38 -0.53
C TYR A 136 7.89 1.40 -0.38
N LEU A 137 9.01 1.67 -1.03
CA LEU A 137 10.31 1.08 -0.73
C LEU A 137 11.24 2.22 -0.36
N PHE A 138 11.71 2.23 0.86
CA PHE A 138 12.59 3.28 1.35
C PHE A 138 14.03 2.80 1.49
N THR A 139 14.97 3.69 1.18
CA THR A 139 16.34 3.60 1.67
C THR A 139 16.39 4.10 3.12
N PRO A 140 17.42 3.75 3.92
CA PRO A 140 17.57 4.21 5.29
C PRO A 140 17.60 5.74 5.45
N GLU A 141 17.90 6.48 4.38
CA GLU A 141 17.86 7.94 4.34
C GLU A 141 16.56 8.53 4.91
N ILE A 142 15.42 7.83 4.68
CA ILE A 142 14.11 8.28 5.15
C ILE A 142 14.07 8.52 6.67
N TYR A 143 14.78 7.70 7.47
CA TYR A 143 14.80 7.84 8.93
C TYR A 143 15.44 9.14 9.36
N THR A 144 16.47 9.61 8.66
CA THR A 144 17.10 10.91 8.94
C THR A 144 16.11 12.05 8.78
N HIS A 145 15.30 11.99 7.72
CA HIS A 145 14.29 13.00 7.45
C HIS A 145 13.09 12.90 8.40
N LEU A 146 12.64 11.69 8.74
CA LEU A 146 11.58 11.48 9.72
C LEU A 146 11.92 12.04 11.09
N ARG A 147 13.16 11.84 11.59
CA ARG A 147 13.62 12.42 12.87
C ARG A 147 13.59 13.95 12.90
N GLN A 148 13.72 14.60 11.74
CA GLN A 148 13.74 16.05 11.60
C GLN A 148 12.37 16.63 11.19
N THR A 149 11.39 15.78 10.91
CA THR A 149 10.04 16.21 10.53
C THR A 149 9.28 16.64 11.76
N LYS A 150 8.79 17.88 11.74
CA LYS A 150 7.93 18.41 12.81
C LYS A 150 6.51 17.94 12.63
N PRO A 151 5.73 17.80 13.72
CA PRO A 151 4.31 17.54 13.61
C PRO A 151 3.62 18.59 12.72
N GLY A 152 2.85 18.11 11.75
CA GLY A 152 2.09 18.91 10.81
C GLY A 152 0.59 18.94 11.15
N LYS A 153 -0.26 18.82 10.13
CA LYS A 153 -1.72 18.81 10.27
C LYS A 153 -2.15 17.71 11.25
N GLY A 154 -2.99 18.04 12.21
CA GLY A 154 -3.45 17.11 13.25
C GLY A 154 -2.41 16.74 14.32
N GLY A 155 -1.23 17.35 14.35
CA GLY A 155 -0.14 16.99 15.26
C GLY A 155 0.63 15.73 14.84
N GLU A 156 0.45 15.25 13.62
CA GLU A 156 1.04 14.03 13.08
C GLU A 156 2.38 14.30 12.37
N ILE A 157 3.29 13.34 12.45
CA ILE A 157 4.49 13.29 11.62
C ILE A 157 4.09 12.80 10.23
N GLN A 158 3.97 13.73 9.29
CA GLN A 158 3.56 13.42 7.93
C GLN A 158 4.69 12.75 7.16
N LEU A 159 4.41 11.56 6.59
CA LEU A 159 5.38 10.83 5.78
C LEU A 159 5.79 11.61 4.54
N THR A 160 4.86 12.30 3.91
CA THR A 160 5.06 13.13 2.70
C THR A 160 6.07 14.25 2.96
N ASP A 161 6.10 14.84 4.16
CA ASP A 161 7.10 15.85 4.53
C ASP A 161 8.52 15.27 4.63
N ALA A 162 8.67 14.03 5.01
CA ALA A 162 9.96 13.34 5.00
C ALA A 162 10.38 12.93 3.58
N ILE A 163 9.44 12.40 2.76
CA ILE A 163 9.68 12.04 1.36
C ILE A 163 10.18 13.26 0.57
N ARG A 164 9.58 14.43 0.80
CA ARG A 164 9.99 15.69 0.14
C ARG A 164 11.45 16.07 0.37
N LYS A 165 12.04 15.59 1.45
CA LYS A 165 13.43 15.87 1.82
C LYS A 165 14.43 14.84 1.32
N LEU A 166 13.97 13.72 0.78
CA LEU A 166 14.86 12.75 0.12
C LEU A 166 15.63 13.43 -1.01
N SER A 167 16.88 13.06 -1.17
CA SER A 167 17.76 13.61 -2.22
C SER A 167 17.16 13.42 -3.60
N GLU A 168 16.61 12.23 -3.85
CA GLU A 168 15.80 11.87 -5.01
C GLU A 168 14.95 10.63 -4.67
N SER A 169 13.77 10.54 -5.26
CA SER A 169 12.94 9.34 -5.17
C SER A 169 12.25 9.05 -6.50
N ILE A 170 11.88 7.80 -6.71
CA ILE A 170 11.22 7.32 -7.93
C ILE A 170 9.74 7.12 -7.66
N GLY A 171 8.89 7.78 -8.44
CA GLY A 171 7.48 7.43 -8.56
C GLY A 171 7.33 6.30 -9.57
N LEU A 172 6.67 5.22 -9.18
CA LEU A 172 6.44 4.05 -10.04
C LEU A 172 4.95 3.82 -10.22
N VAL A 173 4.45 3.96 -11.46
CA VAL A 173 3.11 3.49 -11.81
C VAL A 173 3.20 1.99 -12.09
N THR A 174 2.60 1.19 -11.19
CA THR A 174 2.59 -0.27 -11.33
C THR A 174 1.48 -0.73 -12.27
N ASN A 175 1.60 -1.93 -12.82
CA ASN A 175 0.53 -2.56 -13.61
C ASN A 175 -0.50 -3.33 -12.75
N CYS A 176 -0.44 -3.16 -11.43
CA CYS A 176 -1.34 -3.85 -10.50
C CYS A 176 -2.70 -3.16 -10.42
N LEU A 177 -3.76 -3.96 -10.28
CA LEU A 177 -5.05 -3.46 -9.84
C LEU A 177 -4.97 -3.14 -8.35
N ARG A 178 -5.40 -1.94 -7.97
CA ARG A 178 -5.43 -1.51 -6.57
C ARG A 178 -6.86 -1.40 -6.05
N TYR A 179 -7.04 -1.85 -4.82
CA TYR A 179 -8.22 -1.58 -4.01
C TYR A 179 -7.83 -0.75 -2.79
N ASP A 180 -8.53 0.37 -2.63
CA ASP A 180 -8.48 1.18 -1.43
C ASP A 180 -9.59 0.68 -0.50
N ILE A 181 -9.20 0.08 0.63
CA ILE A 181 -10.12 -0.49 1.61
C ILE A 181 -10.18 0.33 2.91
N GLY A 182 -9.68 1.56 2.87
CA GLY A 182 -9.69 2.49 4.00
C GLY A 182 -11.08 3.04 4.34
N ASP A 183 -12.05 2.93 3.42
CA ASP A 183 -13.45 3.26 3.68
C ASP A 183 -14.36 2.03 3.50
N LYS A 184 -15.59 2.12 4.04
CA LYS A 184 -16.55 1.01 4.04
C LYS A 184 -16.94 0.55 2.63
N LEU A 185 -17.15 1.50 1.72
CA LEU A 185 -17.57 1.19 0.34
C LEU A 185 -16.42 0.56 -0.43
N GLY A 186 -15.21 1.10 -0.31
CA GLY A 186 -14.00 0.54 -0.91
C GLY A 186 -13.74 -0.89 -0.42
N TRP A 187 -13.90 -1.12 0.90
CA TRP A 187 -13.79 -2.46 1.47
C TRP A 187 -14.83 -3.44 0.91
N MET A 188 -16.11 -3.05 0.89
CA MET A 188 -17.19 -3.89 0.35
C MET A 188 -16.99 -4.21 -1.13
N LYS A 189 -16.58 -3.19 -1.92
CA LYS A 189 -16.30 -3.35 -3.35
C LYS A 189 -15.16 -4.33 -3.56
N ALA A 190 -14.03 -4.15 -2.86
CA ALA A 190 -12.89 -5.04 -2.95
C ALA A 190 -13.26 -6.48 -2.59
N PHE A 191 -13.97 -6.67 -1.47
CA PHE A 191 -14.43 -7.98 -1.02
C PHE A 191 -15.29 -8.67 -2.10
N PHE A 192 -16.28 -7.96 -2.63
CA PHE A 192 -17.21 -8.52 -3.62
C PHE A 192 -16.50 -8.86 -4.94
N GLU A 193 -15.70 -7.93 -5.48
CA GLU A 193 -14.97 -8.15 -6.73
C GLU A 193 -13.96 -9.31 -6.63
N LEU A 194 -13.25 -9.41 -5.50
CA LEU A 194 -12.31 -10.49 -5.27
C LEU A 194 -12.98 -11.85 -5.05
N ALA A 195 -14.13 -11.86 -4.38
CA ALA A 195 -14.90 -13.08 -4.19
C ALA A 195 -15.48 -13.59 -5.52
N LEU A 196 -15.93 -12.70 -6.42
CA LEU A 196 -16.39 -13.08 -7.77
C LEU A 196 -15.27 -13.66 -8.66
N GLN A 197 -14.01 -13.40 -8.37
CA GLN A 197 -12.87 -13.98 -9.09
C GLN A 197 -12.57 -15.42 -8.67
N ARG A 198 -13.15 -15.89 -7.56
CA ARG A 198 -12.98 -17.23 -7.04
C ARG A 198 -14.12 -18.13 -7.49
N ASP A 199 -13.80 -19.21 -8.20
CA ASP A 199 -14.80 -20.15 -8.74
C ASP A 199 -15.67 -20.76 -7.63
N GLU A 200 -15.10 -20.95 -6.41
CA GLU A 200 -15.80 -21.50 -5.25
C GLU A 200 -16.95 -20.61 -4.69
N PHE A 201 -16.93 -19.29 -5.01
CA PHE A 201 -17.93 -18.34 -4.49
C PHE A 201 -18.76 -17.65 -5.57
N ARG A 202 -18.30 -17.70 -6.82
CA ARG A 202 -18.88 -16.92 -7.93
C ARG A 202 -20.36 -17.19 -8.14
N ASP A 203 -20.73 -18.47 -8.27
CA ASP A 203 -22.09 -18.84 -8.64
C ASP A 203 -23.09 -18.53 -7.52
N ASP A 204 -22.69 -18.78 -6.27
CA ASP A 204 -23.51 -18.46 -5.10
C ASP A 204 -23.72 -16.94 -4.94
N LEU A 205 -22.66 -16.14 -5.12
CA LEU A 205 -22.75 -14.68 -5.07
C LEU A 205 -23.63 -14.11 -6.18
N ILE A 206 -23.54 -14.65 -7.39
CA ILE A 206 -24.40 -14.25 -8.51
C ILE A 206 -25.87 -14.61 -8.21
N ALA A 207 -26.13 -15.77 -7.63
CA ALA A 207 -27.48 -16.19 -7.25
C ALA A 207 -28.09 -15.22 -6.23
N ILE A 208 -27.37 -14.90 -5.14
CA ILE A 208 -27.80 -13.96 -4.09
C ILE A 208 -28.15 -12.59 -4.72
N VAL A 209 -27.26 -12.04 -5.58
CA VAL A 209 -27.50 -10.73 -6.20
C VAL A 209 -28.75 -10.76 -7.10
N ARG A 210 -29.02 -11.86 -7.79
CA ARG A 210 -30.20 -12.00 -8.66
C ARG A 210 -31.49 -12.08 -7.87
N GLU A 211 -31.52 -12.83 -6.78
CA GLU A 211 -32.68 -12.96 -5.91
C GLU A 211 -33.07 -11.62 -5.27
N ASP A 212 -32.09 -10.87 -4.72
CA ASP A 212 -32.36 -9.63 -3.98
C ASP A 212 -32.62 -8.41 -4.88
N VAL A 213 -32.08 -8.38 -6.12
CA VAL A 213 -32.15 -7.20 -6.99
C VAL A 213 -33.23 -7.35 -8.08
N CYS A 214 -33.60 -8.58 -8.47
CA CYS A 214 -34.60 -8.80 -9.52
C CYS A 214 -36.03 -8.95 -8.98
N ASP A 215 -36.20 -9.17 -7.67
CA ASP A 215 -37.52 -9.27 -7.00
C ASP A 215 -37.98 -7.94 -6.36
N SER A 216 -37.23 -6.84 -6.54
CA SER A 216 -37.54 -5.47 -6.10
C SER A 216 -37.97 -4.58 -7.25
#